data_eda162ae77cacfb6e462214d588273d0
#
_entry.id   eda162ae77cacfb6e462214d588273d0
#
_cell.length_a   1.000
_cell.length_b   1.000
_cell.length_c   1.000
_cell.angle_alpha   90.00
_cell.angle_beta   90.00
_cell.angle_gamma   90.00
#
_symmetry.space_group_name_H-M   'P 1'
#
loop_
_entity.id
_entity.type
_entity.pdbx_description
1 polymer ?
#
loop_
_entity_poly.entity_id
_entity_poly.type
_entity_poly.pdbx_seq_one_letter_code
_entity_poly.pdbx_strand_id
1 'polypeptide(L)'
;DWSSDVCSSDLGSYLGARAAIEAINGLYSDDKVEIIYVGNTFSSNYIHQVAKYIEDKDFAINVISKSGTTTETSISFRIFKEMCEKKYGKEGARERIVATTDREKGALKKLATDEGYVTFVVPDDIGGRYSVLTAVGLFPIAMAGIDIDEMLKGAKDAMVKYNDANIETNDAYRYGVARQLLNKAGYSAEMFVTYELQLNNVAEWWKQLYGESEGKENKGILPHSAVFSTDLHSLGQFIQEGSKVLYETIFEVKNPQNDMIIPSDPDDLDGLNYLAGKSVDYVNKRACEGTIDAHVNTGNVPNIIISLDKMDAYGFGYMVYFFEMSCAMSVYFLGVNPFNQPGVEVYKKNMFKLLGKPGY
;
A
#
# COMPACT_ATOMS: atom_id res chain seq x y z
N ASP A 1 -8.92 15.53 -20.38
CA ASP A 1 -8.77 14.14 -20.85
C ASP A 1 -7.29 13.82 -21.04
N TRP A 2 -6.63 13.33 -19.99
CA TRP A 2 -5.24 12.87 -20.04
C TRP A 2 -5.21 11.36 -20.11
N SER A 3 -4.29 10.81 -20.90
CA SER A 3 -4.16 9.35 -21.04
C SER A 3 -3.26 8.73 -19.97
N SER A 4 -2.43 9.53 -19.30
CA SER A 4 -1.54 9.07 -18.23
C SER A 4 -1.32 10.15 -17.18
N ASP A 5 -1.26 9.76 -15.90
CA ASP A 5 -0.85 10.61 -14.78
C ASP A 5 0.45 10.07 -14.17
N VAL A 6 1.49 10.91 -14.17
CA VAL A 6 2.77 10.58 -13.53
C VAL A 6 2.73 11.04 -12.08
N CYS A 7 2.46 10.12 -11.18
CA CYS A 7 2.44 10.40 -9.74
C CYS A 7 3.86 10.38 -9.16
N SER A 8 4.45 11.56 -8.93
CA SER A 8 5.73 11.71 -8.23
C SER A 8 5.47 11.95 -6.74
N SER A 9 5.65 10.92 -5.90
CA SER A 9 5.25 10.96 -4.51
C SER A 9 6.40 10.62 -3.56
N ASP A 10 6.38 11.22 -2.36
CA ASP A 10 7.22 10.78 -1.24
C ASP A 10 7.00 9.30 -0.96
N LEU A 11 8.08 8.58 -0.60
CA LEU A 11 8.11 7.11 -0.44
C LEU A 11 6.97 6.55 0.43
N GLY A 12 6.55 7.27 1.45
CA GLY A 12 5.44 6.88 2.33
C GLY A 12 4.05 7.18 1.79
N SER A 13 3.93 7.98 0.74
CA SER A 13 2.63 8.51 0.30
C SER A 13 2.06 7.79 -0.92
N TYR A 14 2.89 7.12 -1.74
CA TYR A 14 2.40 6.46 -2.96
C TYR A 14 1.80 5.07 -2.71
N LEU A 15 2.29 4.35 -1.68
CA LEU A 15 1.88 2.95 -1.46
C LEU A 15 0.38 2.79 -1.22
N GLY A 16 -0.22 3.67 -0.41
CA GLY A 16 -1.66 3.61 -0.13
C GLY A 16 -2.53 3.84 -1.36
N ALA A 17 -2.17 4.82 -2.20
CA ALA A 17 -2.89 5.07 -3.45
C ALA A 17 -2.72 3.90 -4.43
N ARG A 18 -1.51 3.39 -4.59
CA ARG A 18 -1.23 2.24 -5.45
C ARG A 18 -1.97 0.98 -4.96
N ALA A 19 -1.97 0.74 -3.66
CA ALA A 19 -2.72 -0.35 -3.05
C ALA A 19 -4.22 -0.27 -3.38
N ALA A 20 -4.82 0.92 -3.28
CA ALA A 20 -6.22 1.14 -3.62
C ALA A 20 -6.50 0.85 -5.10
N ILE A 21 -5.71 1.44 -5.99
CA ILE A 21 -5.93 1.36 -7.43
C ILE A 21 -5.77 -0.09 -7.92
N GLU A 22 -4.69 -0.78 -7.54
CA GLU A 22 -4.48 -2.17 -7.95
C GLU A 22 -5.50 -3.14 -7.31
N ALA A 23 -5.87 -2.92 -6.04
CA ALA A 23 -6.84 -3.78 -5.36
C ALA A 23 -8.26 -3.67 -5.92
N ILE A 24 -8.67 -2.45 -6.33
CA ILE A 24 -10.04 -2.17 -6.78
C ILE A 24 -10.18 -2.35 -8.29
N ASN A 25 -9.25 -1.79 -9.09
CA ASN A 25 -9.33 -1.84 -10.55
C ASN A 25 -8.66 -3.07 -11.15
N GLY A 26 -7.82 -3.78 -10.36
CA GLY A 26 -7.02 -4.91 -10.83
C GLY A 26 -5.70 -4.50 -11.45
N LEU A 27 -4.88 -5.50 -11.80
CA LEU A 27 -3.54 -5.29 -12.39
C LEU A 27 -3.58 -4.99 -13.90
N TYR A 28 -4.66 -5.33 -14.56
CA TYR A 28 -4.91 -5.14 -16.00
C TYR A 28 -6.27 -4.47 -16.14
N SER A 29 -6.31 -3.17 -15.89
CA SER A 29 -7.56 -2.40 -15.98
C SER A 29 -7.67 -1.67 -17.32
N ASP A 30 -8.90 -1.46 -17.77
CA ASP A 30 -9.24 -0.61 -18.92
C ASP A 30 -9.46 0.86 -18.46
N ASP A 31 -8.72 1.31 -17.46
CA ASP A 31 -8.85 2.65 -16.91
C ASP A 31 -8.57 3.71 -17.97
N LYS A 32 -9.37 4.76 -17.95
CA LYS A 32 -9.21 5.89 -18.89
C LYS A 32 -7.89 6.63 -18.65
N VAL A 33 -7.36 6.59 -17.43
CA VAL A 33 -6.12 7.24 -17.02
C VAL A 33 -5.22 6.21 -16.37
N GLU A 34 -4.06 5.97 -16.97
CA GLU A 34 -3.02 5.12 -16.41
C GLU A 34 -2.21 5.89 -15.35
N ILE A 35 -2.13 5.37 -14.13
CA ILE A 35 -1.34 5.99 -13.05
C ILE A 35 0.05 5.36 -13.00
N ILE A 36 1.09 6.16 -13.24
CA ILE A 36 2.49 5.74 -13.26
C ILE A 36 3.22 6.34 -12.06
N TYR A 37 3.83 5.51 -11.24
CA TYR A 37 4.47 5.94 -9.99
C TYR A 37 5.97 6.19 -10.19
N VAL A 38 6.43 7.38 -9.80
CA VAL A 38 7.85 7.76 -9.80
C VAL A 38 8.20 8.48 -8.48
N GLY A 39 9.50 8.71 -8.21
CA GLY A 39 9.92 9.35 -6.97
C GLY A 39 10.02 8.39 -5.78
N ASN A 40 9.88 7.11 -6.02
CA ASN A 40 10.02 6.04 -5.03
C ASN A 40 11.37 5.31 -5.10
N THR A 41 12.27 5.73 -5.99
CA THR A 41 13.56 5.08 -6.22
C THR A 41 14.56 6.04 -6.85
N PHE A 42 15.86 5.76 -6.65
CA PHE A 42 16.97 6.38 -7.39
C PHE A 42 17.42 5.55 -8.60
N SER A 43 16.68 4.49 -8.97
CA SER A 43 17.04 3.67 -10.13
C SER A 43 16.99 4.48 -11.43
N SER A 44 18.16 4.77 -11.99
CA SER A 44 18.26 5.48 -13.27
C SER A 44 17.61 4.70 -14.41
N ASN A 45 17.69 3.38 -14.39
CA ASN A 45 17.04 2.52 -15.38
C ASN A 45 15.52 2.67 -15.33
N TYR A 46 14.93 2.64 -14.14
CA TYR A 46 13.48 2.80 -13.99
C TYR A 46 12.99 4.18 -14.44
N ILE A 47 13.66 5.24 -13.98
CA ILE A 47 13.33 6.62 -14.36
C ILE A 47 13.42 6.80 -15.87
N HIS A 48 14.50 6.26 -16.52
CA HIS A 48 14.66 6.31 -17.97
C HIS A 48 13.56 5.53 -18.71
N GLN A 49 13.18 4.35 -18.23
CA GLN A 49 12.11 3.54 -18.82
C GLN A 49 10.77 4.29 -18.77
N VAL A 50 10.42 4.90 -17.64
CA VAL A 50 9.19 5.70 -17.53
C VAL A 50 9.25 6.91 -18.44
N ALA A 51 10.37 7.65 -18.46
CA ALA A 51 10.52 8.82 -19.32
C ALA A 51 10.31 8.47 -20.80
N LYS A 52 10.91 7.36 -21.26
CA LYS A 52 10.73 6.86 -22.63
C LYS A 52 9.28 6.39 -22.88
N TYR A 53 8.67 5.73 -21.90
CA TYR A 53 7.31 5.19 -22.04
C TYR A 53 6.25 6.28 -22.22
N ILE A 54 6.42 7.45 -21.58
CA ILE A 54 5.46 8.56 -21.64
C ILE A 54 5.80 9.60 -22.74
N GLU A 55 6.91 9.45 -23.44
CA GLU A 55 7.41 10.46 -24.41
C GLU A 55 6.35 10.84 -25.44
N ASP A 56 5.66 9.83 -26.00
CA ASP A 56 4.61 10.03 -27.00
C ASP A 56 3.19 10.09 -26.42
N LYS A 57 3.02 9.87 -25.11
CA LYS A 57 1.71 9.91 -24.44
C LYS A 57 1.33 11.33 -24.02
N ASP A 58 0.04 11.62 -23.96
CA ASP A 58 -0.44 12.82 -23.25
C ASP A 58 -0.41 12.53 -21.75
N PHE A 59 0.24 13.39 -20.96
CA PHE A 59 0.42 13.14 -19.54
C PHE A 59 0.29 14.39 -18.68
N ALA A 60 -0.09 14.18 -17.43
CA ALA A 60 -0.08 15.15 -16.35
C ALA A 60 0.89 14.69 -15.24
N ILE A 61 1.14 15.53 -14.27
CA ILE A 61 2.02 15.24 -13.12
C ILE A 61 1.28 15.56 -11.83
N ASN A 62 1.16 14.59 -10.95
CA ASN A 62 0.76 14.80 -9.57
C ASN A 62 1.99 14.68 -8.68
N VAL A 63 2.52 15.81 -8.19
CA VAL A 63 3.67 15.82 -7.28
C VAL A 63 3.21 15.93 -5.83
N ILE A 64 3.61 14.96 -5.01
CA ILE A 64 3.21 14.87 -3.60
C ILE A 64 4.46 14.93 -2.72
N SER A 65 4.63 16.03 -2.01
CA SER A 65 5.70 16.18 -1.02
C SER A 65 5.38 17.31 -0.04
N LYS A 66 5.37 17.01 1.25
CA LYS A 66 5.09 18.03 2.27
C LYS A 66 6.17 19.12 2.27
N SER A 67 7.44 18.74 2.32
CA SER A 67 8.57 19.70 2.34
C SER A 67 8.98 20.18 0.94
N GLY A 68 8.78 19.38 -0.08
CA GLY A 68 9.33 19.58 -1.42
C GLY A 68 10.85 19.37 -1.50
N THR A 69 11.46 18.71 -0.49
CA THR A 69 12.91 18.50 -0.41
C THR A 69 13.31 17.03 -0.26
N THR A 70 12.34 16.11 -0.30
CA THR A 70 12.62 14.67 -0.38
C THR A 70 13.38 14.40 -1.66
N THR A 71 14.56 13.80 -1.53
CA THR A 71 15.53 13.75 -2.64
C THR A 71 14.98 12.97 -3.83
N GLU A 72 14.40 11.80 -3.58
CA GLU A 72 13.83 10.90 -4.59
C GLU A 72 12.74 11.59 -5.41
N THR A 73 11.76 12.14 -4.73
CA THR A 73 10.63 12.86 -5.33
C THR A 73 11.09 14.12 -6.07
N SER A 74 12.01 14.88 -5.47
CA SER A 74 12.49 16.12 -6.06
C SER A 74 13.29 15.89 -7.34
N ILE A 75 14.11 14.83 -7.41
CA ILE A 75 14.86 14.48 -8.62
C ILE A 75 13.88 14.07 -9.72
N SER A 76 12.97 13.16 -9.42
CA SER A 76 11.97 12.71 -10.39
C SER A 76 11.10 13.88 -10.88
N PHE A 77 10.63 14.71 -9.98
CA PHE A 77 9.82 15.87 -10.36
C PHE A 77 10.59 16.85 -11.27
N ARG A 78 11.88 17.11 -11.02
CA ARG A 78 12.69 17.96 -11.93
C ARG A 78 12.75 17.40 -13.35
N ILE A 79 12.97 16.10 -13.48
CA ILE A 79 13.09 15.42 -14.79
C ILE A 79 11.74 15.49 -15.53
N PHE A 80 10.66 15.08 -14.88
CA PHE A 80 9.34 15.00 -15.53
C PHE A 80 8.71 16.38 -15.74
N LYS A 81 8.97 17.36 -14.86
CA LYS A 81 8.59 18.78 -15.08
C LYS A 81 9.26 19.33 -16.34
N GLU A 82 10.56 19.11 -16.52
CA GLU A 82 11.28 19.55 -17.72
C GLU A 82 10.69 18.91 -19.00
N MET A 83 10.39 17.61 -18.94
CA MET A 83 9.73 16.92 -20.06
C MET A 83 8.34 17.51 -20.35
N CYS A 84 7.55 17.78 -19.34
CA CYS A 84 6.23 18.39 -19.44
C CYS A 84 6.30 19.78 -20.07
N GLU A 85 7.21 20.65 -19.57
CA GLU A 85 7.43 21.99 -20.12
C GLU A 85 7.95 21.96 -21.56
N LYS A 86 8.81 21.03 -21.91
CA LYS A 86 9.31 20.83 -23.28
C LYS A 86 8.20 20.43 -24.24
N LYS A 87 7.28 19.55 -23.79
CA LYS A 87 6.19 19.01 -24.60
C LYS A 87 5.03 20.01 -24.78
N TYR A 88 4.62 20.68 -23.72
CA TYR A 88 3.40 21.49 -23.68
C TYR A 88 3.64 23.00 -23.54
N GLY A 89 4.89 23.42 -23.41
CA GLY A 89 5.22 24.80 -23.01
C GLY A 89 4.90 25.08 -21.54
N LYS A 90 5.30 26.25 -21.04
CA LYS A 90 5.08 26.61 -19.61
C LYS A 90 3.60 26.67 -19.22
N GLU A 91 2.77 27.29 -20.05
CA GLU A 91 1.33 27.41 -19.79
C GLU A 91 0.64 26.04 -19.81
N GLY A 92 0.93 25.20 -20.80
CA GLY A 92 0.39 23.86 -20.89
C GLY A 92 0.85 22.95 -19.75
N ALA A 93 2.09 23.10 -19.29
CA ALA A 93 2.60 22.38 -18.12
C ALA A 93 1.94 22.84 -16.82
N ARG A 94 1.67 24.16 -16.68
CA ARG A 94 0.95 24.70 -15.51
C ARG A 94 -0.42 24.06 -15.32
N GLU A 95 -1.13 23.81 -16.40
CA GLU A 95 -2.46 23.18 -16.37
C GLU A 95 -2.41 21.67 -16.12
N ARG A 96 -1.23 21.05 -16.27
CA ARG A 96 -1.01 19.59 -16.13
C ARG A 96 -0.25 19.19 -14.87
N ILE A 97 0.18 20.17 -14.06
CA ILE A 97 0.90 19.87 -12.81
C ILE A 97 0.02 20.21 -11.63
N VAL A 98 -0.23 19.20 -10.79
CA VAL A 98 -0.94 19.33 -9.52
C VAL A 98 0.05 19.05 -8.40
N ALA A 99 0.06 19.87 -7.35
CA ALA A 99 0.96 19.72 -6.22
C ALA A 99 0.19 19.49 -4.91
N THR A 100 0.38 18.33 -4.30
CA THR A 100 -0.12 18.04 -2.95
C THR A 100 1.02 18.27 -1.96
N THR A 101 0.92 19.35 -1.17
CA THR A 101 2.04 19.85 -0.36
C THR A 101 1.59 20.52 0.93
N ASP A 102 2.52 21.14 1.66
CA ASP A 102 2.21 21.91 2.87
C ASP A 102 1.28 23.10 2.55
N ARG A 103 0.50 23.50 3.54
CA ARG A 103 -0.48 24.60 3.40
C ARG A 103 0.21 25.94 3.13
N GLU A 104 1.32 26.22 3.81
CA GLU A 104 1.90 27.56 3.88
C GLU A 104 3.39 27.62 3.52
N LYS A 105 4.14 26.56 3.76
CA LYS A 105 5.61 26.54 3.71
C LYS A 105 6.18 25.39 2.90
N GLY A 106 7.49 25.42 2.66
CA GLY A 106 8.20 24.37 1.94
C GLY A 106 8.53 24.76 0.50
N ALA A 107 9.52 24.08 -0.08
CA ALA A 107 10.01 24.37 -1.42
C ALA A 107 8.96 24.10 -2.49
N LEU A 108 8.20 23.02 -2.37
CA LEU A 108 7.15 22.69 -3.33
C LEU A 108 5.97 23.68 -3.24
N LYS A 109 5.59 24.10 -2.02
CA LYS A 109 4.54 25.12 -1.84
C LYS A 109 4.94 26.45 -2.50
N LYS A 110 6.18 26.88 -2.29
CA LYS A 110 6.68 28.10 -2.93
C LYS A 110 6.64 27.95 -4.45
N LEU A 111 7.19 26.88 -4.99
CA LEU A 111 7.20 26.64 -6.44
C LEU A 111 5.78 26.60 -7.02
N ALA A 112 4.87 25.85 -6.39
CA ALA A 112 3.48 25.74 -6.86
C ALA A 112 2.75 27.09 -6.86
N THR A 113 3.05 27.95 -5.89
CA THR A 113 2.49 29.32 -5.82
C THR A 113 3.08 30.22 -6.92
N ASP A 114 4.41 30.18 -7.10
CA ASP A 114 5.11 31.01 -8.09
C ASP A 114 4.72 30.63 -9.54
N GLU A 115 4.54 29.33 -9.82
CA GLU A 115 4.17 28.80 -11.15
C GLU A 115 2.65 28.72 -11.38
N GLY A 116 1.85 28.90 -10.32
CA GLY A 116 0.37 28.87 -10.41
C GLY A 116 -0.23 27.47 -10.57
N TYR A 117 0.41 26.43 -10.00
CA TYR A 117 -0.13 25.06 -10.01
C TYR A 117 -1.36 24.93 -9.12
N VAL A 118 -2.28 24.02 -9.48
CA VAL A 118 -3.35 23.59 -8.58
C VAL A 118 -2.73 22.88 -7.37
N THR A 119 -3.19 23.21 -6.17
CA THR A 119 -2.62 22.64 -4.94
C THR A 119 -3.65 21.98 -4.05
N PHE A 120 -3.27 20.84 -3.47
CA PHE A 120 -3.93 20.21 -2.34
C PHE A 120 -3.03 20.24 -1.10
N VAL A 121 -3.64 20.12 0.08
CA VAL A 121 -2.94 20.23 1.35
C VAL A 121 -2.66 18.85 1.94
N VAL A 122 -1.40 18.61 2.31
CA VAL A 122 -1.02 17.51 3.20
C VAL A 122 -1.30 17.97 4.63
N PRO A 123 -2.18 17.31 5.39
CA PRO A 123 -2.46 17.68 6.79
C PRO A 123 -1.19 17.66 7.65
N ASP A 124 -1.09 18.58 8.62
CA ASP A 124 0.12 18.77 9.42
C ASP A 124 0.37 17.62 10.39
N ASP A 125 -0.68 17.03 10.89
CA ASP A 125 -0.73 15.99 11.89
C ASP A 125 -0.80 14.56 11.32
N ILE A 126 -0.87 14.42 9.98
CA ILE A 126 -0.93 13.12 9.31
C ILE A 126 0.43 12.78 8.69
N GLY A 127 1.01 11.65 9.12
CA GLY A 127 2.22 11.08 8.52
C GLY A 127 1.94 10.33 7.21
N GLY A 128 2.98 10.12 6.36
CA GLY A 128 2.83 9.51 5.03
C GLY A 128 2.10 8.17 5.03
N ARG A 129 2.42 7.27 5.97
CA ARG A 129 1.79 5.94 6.06
C ARG A 129 0.32 5.94 6.51
N TYR A 130 -0.16 7.06 7.07
CA TYR A 130 -1.55 7.29 7.47
C TYR A 130 -2.31 8.20 6.51
N SER A 131 -1.73 8.54 5.35
CA SER A 131 -2.24 9.63 4.52
C SER A 131 -3.16 9.18 3.38
N VAL A 132 -3.45 7.89 3.23
CA VAL A 132 -4.22 7.39 2.09
C VAL A 132 -5.63 7.97 2.01
N LEU A 133 -6.28 8.23 3.14
CA LEU A 133 -7.61 8.85 3.23
C LEU A 133 -7.56 10.40 3.26
N THR A 134 -6.45 11.00 2.86
CA THR A 134 -6.30 12.46 2.66
C THR A 134 -6.14 12.76 1.17
N ALA A 135 -6.01 14.04 0.81
CA ALA A 135 -5.73 14.42 -0.58
C ALA A 135 -4.51 13.70 -1.19
N VAL A 136 -3.57 13.24 -0.36
CA VAL A 136 -2.39 12.47 -0.77
C VAL A 136 -2.77 11.18 -1.52
N GLY A 137 -3.71 10.40 -0.97
CA GLY A 137 -4.19 9.17 -1.61
C GLY A 137 -5.42 9.41 -2.47
N LEU A 138 -6.37 10.22 -1.99
CA LEU A 138 -7.67 10.38 -2.65
C LEU A 138 -7.58 11.01 -4.05
N PHE A 139 -6.64 11.94 -4.29
CA PHE A 139 -6.52 12.56 -5.60
C PHE A 139 -6.11 11.54 -6.69
N PRO A 140 -4.99 10.81 -6.58
CA PRO A 140 -4.63 9.80 -7.58
C PRO A 140 -5.65 8.65 -7.67
N ILE A 141 -6.32 8.29 -6.57
CA ILE A 141 -7.39 7.28 -6.57
C ILE A 141 -8.61 7.75 -7.38
N ALA A 142 -9.01 9.02 -7.22
CA ALA A 142 -10.09 9.63 -8.02
C ALA A 142 -9.72 9.73 -9.50
N MET A 143 -8.44 10.06 -9.80
CA MET A 143 -7.93 10.09 -11.18
C MET A 143 -8.00 8.71 -11.86
N ALA A 144 -7.83 7.63 -11.11
CA ALA A 144 -8.02 6.26 -11.58
C ALA A 144 -9.50 5.85 -11.70
N GLY A 145 -10.44 6.78 -11.52
CA GLY A 145 -11.88 6.55 -11.69
C GLY A 145 -12.59 5.85 -10.53
N ILE A 146 -11.93 5.72 -9.38
CA ILE A 146 -12.50 5.10 -8.18
C ILE A 146 -13.37 6.11 -7.42
N ASP A 147 -14.52 5.67 -6.93
CA ASP A 147 -15.45 6.47 -6.13
C ASP A 147 -14.88 6.72 -4.72
N ILE A 148 -14.29 7.91 -4.53
CA ILE A 148 -13.70 8.31 -3.25
C ILE A 148 -14.76 8.63 -2.18
N ASP A 149 -15.98 8.96 -2.53
CA ASP A 149 -17.06 9.21 -1.58
C ASP A 149 -17.50 7.88 -0.93
N GLU A 150 -17.66 6.82 -1.72
CA GLU A 150 -17.90 5.46 -1.19
C GLU A 150 -16.72 4.96 -0.35
N MET A 151 -15.47 5.27 -0.74
CA MET A 151 -14.28 4.93 0.06
C MET A 151 -14.30 5.63 1.43
N LEU A 152 -14.56 6.94 1.45
CA LEU A 152 -14.66 7.70 2.70
C LEU A 152 -15.84 7.27 3.57
N LYS A 153 -16.94 6.83 2.96
CA LYS A 153 -18.09 6.25 3.68
C LYS A 153 -17.70 4.95 4.38
N GLY A 154 -16.98 4.04 3.70
CA GLY A 154 -16.46 2.82 4.31
C GLY A 154 -15.54 3.11 5.50
N ALA A 155 -14.61 4.05 5.34
CA ALA A 155 -13.74 4.49 6.43
C ALA A 155 -14.50 5.10 7.60
N LYS A 156 -15.54 5.91 7.32
CA LYS A 156 -16.40 6.50 8.35
C LYS A 156 -17.18 5.43 9.12
N ASP A 157 -17.74 4.44 8.44
CA ASP A 157 -18.49 3.36 9.09
C ASP A 157 -17.55 2.51 9.96
N ALA A 158 -16.31 2.25 9.51
CA ALA A 158 -15.28 1.64 10.33
C ALA A 158 -14.93 2.50 11.55
N MET A 159 -14.78 3.81 11.38
CA MET A 159 -14.51 4.74 12.47
C MET A 159 -15.62 4.66 13.55
N VAL A 160 -16.88 4.63 13.14
CA VAL A 160 -18.00 4.50 14.07
C VAL A 160 -17.97 3.16 14.80
N LYS A 161 -17.74 2.06 14.07
CA LYS A 161 -17.67 0.72 14.65
C LYS A 161 -16.53 0.58 15.65
N TYR A 162 -15.32 1.06 15.30
CA TYR A 162 -14.12 0.90 16.11
C TYR A 162 -13.90 2.03 17.14
N ASN A 163 -14.85 2.93 17.31
CA ASN A 163 -14.88 3.90 18.41
C ASN A 163 -15.34 3.29 19.76
N ASP A 164 -15.74 2.03 19.75
CA ASP A 164 -16.07 1.29 20.97
C ASP A 164 -14.79 0.81 21.67
N ALA A 165 -14.65 1.10 22.96
CA ALA A 165 -13.49 0.69 23.76
C ALA A 165 -13.56 -0.78 24.21
N ASN A 166 -14.68 -1.47 24.01
CA ASN A 166 -14.85 -2.87 24.40
C ASN A 166 -14.11 -3.80 23.46
N ILE A 167 -13.10 -4.50 23.96
CA ILE A 167 -12.27 -5.43 23.20
C ILE A 167 -13.07 -6.62 22.62
N GLU A 168 -14.18 -7.00 23.23
CA GLU A 168 -15.01 -8.12 22.75
C GLU A 168 -15.76 -7.78 21.46
N THR A 169 -16.01 -6.50 21.21
CA THR A 169 -16.77 -5.98 20.06
C THR A 169 -15.89 -5.21 19.07
N ASN A 170 -14.67 -4.82 19.47
CA ASN A 170 -13.76 -4.05 18.66
C ASN A 170 -12.64 -4.96 18.07
N ASP A 171 -12.84 -5.42 16.84
CA ASP A 171 -11.90 -6.30 16.14
C ASP A 171 -10.54 -5.63 15.88
N ALA A 172 -10.49 -4.30 15.72
CA ALA A 172 -9.22 -3.58 15.55
C ALA A 172 -8.37 -3.65 16.84
N TYR A 173 -9.01 -3.54 18.00
CA TYR A 173 -8.33 -3.71 19.28
C TYR A 173 -7.93 -5.17 19.52
N ARG A 174 -8.82 -6.11 19.19
CA ARG A 174 -8.52 -7.56 19.29
C ARG A 174 -7.30 -7.93 18.47
N TYR A 175 -7.21 -7.45 17.23
CA TYR A 175 -6.06 -7.71 16.36
C TYR A 175 -4.78 -7.10 16.96
N GLY A 176 -4.80 -5.83 17.38
CA GLY A 176 -3.65 -5.19 18.03
C GLY A 176 -3.17 -5.92 19.28
N VAL A 177 -4.10 -6.40 20.11
CA VAL A 177 -3.78 -7.20 21.32
C VAL A 177 -3.23 -8.57 20.94
N ALA A 178 -3.85 -9.29 20.00
CA ALA A 178 -3.41 -10.61 19.56
C ALA A 178 -1.97 -10.58 19.05
N ARG A 179 -1.61 -9.58 18.25
CA ARG A 179 -0.24 -9.34 17.78
C ARG A 179 0.75 -9.22 18.94
N GLN A 180 0.42 -8.43 19.96
CA GLN A 180 1.30 -8.24 21.09
C GLN A 180 1.39 -9.45 22.03
N LEU A 181 0.33 -10.26 22.13
CA LEU A 181 0.37 -11.53 22.85
C LEU A 181 1.28 -12.54 22.14
N LEU A 182 1.21 -12.62 20.80
CA LEU A 182 2.11 -13.46 20.01
C LEU A 182 3.55 -13.00 20.11
N ASN A 183 3.81 -11.68 20.08
CA ASN A 183 5.14 -11.14 20.32
C ASN A 183 5.71 -11.53 21.69
N LYS A 184 4.92 -11.42 22.75
CA LYS A 184 5.29 -11.88 24.08
C LYS A 184 5.52 -13.39 24.18
N ALA A 185 4.83 -14.16 23.33
CA ALA A 185 5.04 -15.62 23.22
C ALA A 185 6.31 -15.99 22.42
N GLY A 186 7.03 -15.02 21.87
CA GLY A 186 8.30 -15.22 21.17
C GLY A 186 8.24 -15.14 19.65
N TYR A 187 7.07 -14.85 19.06
CA TYR A 187 6.95 -14.62 17.62
C TYR A 187 7.39 -13.20 17.30
N SER A 188 8.53 -13.07 16.63
CA SER A 188 9.17 -11.78 16.32
C SER A 188 8.86 -11.25 14.93
N ALA A 189 8.20 -12.04 14.09
CA ALA A 189 7.79 -11.67 12.74
C ALA A 189 6.31 -11.97 12.52
N GLU A 190 5.66 -11.13 11.73
CA GLU A 190 4.29 -11.34 11.24
C GLU A 190 4.30 -11.34 9.73
N MET A 191 3.70 -12.36 9.15
CA MET A 191 3.56 -12.49 7.71
C MET A 191 2.11 -12.20 7.30
N PHE A 192 1.90 -11.07 6.63
CA PHE A 192 0.63 -10.77 5.99
C PHE A 192 0.50 -11.58 4.71
N VAL A 193 -0.50 -12.45 4.66
CA VAL A 193 -0.72 -13.38 3.56
C VAL A 193 -2.01 -13.03 2.83
N THR A 194 -1.93 -12.96 1.52
CA THR A 194 -3.11 -12.89 0.64
C THR A 194 -3.05 -13.94 -0.44
N TYR A 195 -4.20 -14.37 -0.93
CA TYR A 195 -4.34 -15.28 -2.08
C TYR A 195 -4.75 -14.56 -3.36
N GLU A 196 -4.79 -13.22 -3.31
CA GLU A 196 -5.13 -12.35 -4.43
C GLU A 196 -3.92 -11.51 -4.84
N LEU A 197 -3.40 -11.74 -6.05
CA LEU A 197 -2.18 -11.06 -6.54
C LEU A 197 -2.33 -9.53 -6.57
N GLN A 198 -3.53 -9.03 -6.86
CA GLN A 198 -3.83 -7.58 -6.87
C GLN A 198 -3.74 -6.93 -5.49
N LEU A 199 -3.71 -7.71 -4.41
CA LEU A 199 -3.56 -7.22 -3.04
C LEU A 199 -2.08 -7.12 -2.60
N ASN A 200 -1.13 -7.40 -3.48
CA ASN A 200 0.30 -7.31 -3.14
C ASN A 200 0.68 -5.92 -2.59
N ASN A 201 0.18 -4.85 -3.21
CA ASN A 201 0.47 -3.50 -2.73
C ASN A 201 -0.33 -3.11 -1.47
N VAL A 202 -1.43 -3.77 -1.16
CA VAL A 202 -2.08 -3.69 0.18
C VAL A 202 -1.13 -4.23 1.24
N ALA A 203 -0.49 -5.37 0.99
CA ALA A 203 0.50 -5.95 1.89
C ALA A 203 1.75 -5.06 2.04
N GLU A 204 2.22 -4.41 0.95
CA GLU A 204 3.34 -3.46 1.01
C GLU A 204 2.99 -2.20 1.85
N TRP A 205 1.78 -1.63 1.66
CA TRP A 205 1.29 -0.55 2.50
C TRP A 205 1.16 -0.97 3.96
N TRP A 206 0.63 -2.15 4.23
CA TRP A 206 0.52 -2.72 5.56
C TRP A 206 1.90 -2.89 6.22
N LYS A 207 2.91 -3.38 5.49
CA LYS A 207 4.30 -3.47 5.99
C LYS A 207 4.84 -2.11 6.40
N GLN A 208 4.63 -1.09 5.58
CA GLN A 208 5.06 0.26 5.92
C GLN A 208 4.33 0.78 7.16
N LEU A 209 3.00 0.61 7.21
CA LEU A 209 2.18 1.06 8.34
C LEU A 209 2.71 0.52 9.66
N TYR A 210 2.89 -0.79 9.75
CA TYR A 210 3.36 -1.43 10.99
C TYR A 210 4.87 -1.24 11.22
N GLY A 211 5.69 -1.42 10.22
CA GLY A 211 7.15 -1.33 10.35
C GLY A 211 7.63 0.03 10.84
N GLU A 212 7.16 1.11 10.24
CA GLU A 212 7.51 2.47 10.68
C GLU A 212 6.87 2.86 12.01
N SER A 213 5.72 2.27 12.35
CA SER A 213 5.02 2.60 13.59
C SER A 213 5.60 1.87 14.78
N GLU A 214 5.95 0.59 14.66
CA GLU A 214 6.41 -0.26 15.76
C GLU A 214 7.93 -0.29 15.95
N GLY A 215 8.72 -0.29 14.88
CA GLY A 215 10.16 -0.50 14.89
C GLY A 215 10.95 0.60 15.61
N LYS A 216 10.82 0.72 16.92
CA LYS A 216 11.41 1.77 17.76
C LYS A 216 11.93 1.20 19.08
N GLU A 217 12.98 1.79 19.64
CA GLU A 217 13.51 1.41 20.94
C GLU A 217 13.86 -0.09 21.07
N ASN A 218 14.32 -0.70 19.97
CA ASN A 218 14.56 -2.16 19.85
C ASN A 218 13.32 -3.03 20.13
N LYS A 219 12.13 -2.50 19.87
CA LYS A 219 10.84 -3.18 19.99
C LYS A 219 10.19 -3.31 18.62
N GLY A 220 9.10 -4.06 18.54
CA GLY A 220 8.25 -4.24 17.36
C GLY A 220 8.31 -5.65 16.81
N ILE A 221 7.34 -5.95 15.97
CA ILE A 221 7.21 -7.19 15.23
C ILE A 221 7.65 -6.90 13.80
N LEU A 222 8.56 -7.71 13.23
CA LEU A 222 9.00 -7.53 11.85
C LEU A 222 7.85 -7.84 10.88
N PRO A 223 7.32 -6.85 10.16
CA PRO A 223 6.26 -7.11 9.20
C PRO A 223 6.86 -7.67 7.91
N HIS A 224 6.30 -8.78 7.45
CA HIS A 224 6.61 -9.41 6.18
C HIS A 224 5.34 -9.68 5.40
N SER A 225 5.43 -10.05 4.12
CA SER A 225 4.26 -10.39 3.31
C SER A 225 4.54 -11.54 2.36
N ALA A 226 3.48 -12.26 1.98
CA ALA A 226 3.52 -13.29 0.96
C ALA A 226 2.21 -13.30 0.16
N VAL A 227 2.31 -13.65 -1.11
CA VAL A 227 1.18 -13.92 -1.99
C VAL A 227 1.13 -15.41 -2.28
N PHE A 228 0.23 -16.11 -1.63
CA PHE A 228 0.02 -17.54 -1.88
C PHE A 228 -0.93 -17.74 -3.09
N SER A 229 -0.81 -18.80 -3.86
CA SER A 229 0.07 -20.00 -3.76
C SER A 229 1.53 -19.76 -4.19
N THR A 230 1.84 -18.65 -4.88
CA THR A 230 3.19 -18.41 -5.44
C THR A 230 4.27 -18.59 -4.38
N ASP A 231 4.14 -17.91 -3.25
CA ASP A 231 5.16 -17.93 -2.20
C ASP A 231 5.17 -19.21 -1.33
N LEU A 232 4.19 -20.08 -1.48
CA LEU A 232 4.30 -21.44 -0.92
C LEU A 232 5.44 -22.22 -1.55
N HIS A 233 5.77 -21.94 -2.83
CA HIS A 233 6.89 -22.56 -3.53
C HIS A 233 8.26 -21.96 -3.16
N SER A 234 8.29 -20.88 -2.40
CA SER A 234 9.52 -20.24 -1.89
C SER A 234 9.65 -20.33 -0.37
N LEU A 235 8.59 -20.06 0.37
CA LEU A 235 8.58 -19.92 1.83
C LEU A 235 7.85 -21.06 2.54
N GLY A 236 7.01 -21.86 1.85
CA GLY A 236 6.16 -22.87 2.47
C GLY A 236 6.94 -23.89 3.29
N GLN A 237 8.10 -24.36 2.81
CA GLN A 237 8.95 -25.29 3.57
C GLN A 237 9.45 -24.66 4.88
N PHE A 238 9.88 -23.39 4.84
CA PHE A 238 10.36 -22.70 6.05
C PHE A 238 9.22 -22.48 7.06
N ILE A 239 8.05 -22.08 6.59
CA ILE A 239 6.87 -21.86 7.43
C ILE A 239 6.49 -23.17 8.12
N GLN A 240 6.42 -24.26 7.35
CA GLN A 240 5.98 -25.58 7.82
C GLN A 240 6.96 -26.20 8.82
N GLU A 241 8.27 -26.20 8.54
CA GLU A 241 9.28 -26.96 9.29
C GLU A 241 10.46 -26.12 9.81
N GLY A 242 10.57 -24.86 9.42
CA GLY A 242 11.64 -23.96 9.87
C GLY A 242 11.51 -23.46 11.30
N SER A 243 12.35 -22.52 11.68
CA SER A 243 12.32 -21.87 12.99
C SER A 243 10.98 -21.16 13.23
N LYS A 244 10.36 -21.41 14.38
CA LYS A 244 9.05 -20.85 14.74
C LYS A 244 9.17 -19.42 15.26
N VAL A 245 9.54 -18.48 14.37
CA VAL A 245 9.76 -17.05 14.68
C VAL A 245 8.63 -16.16 14.17
N LEU A 246 7.76 -16.71 13.29
CA LEU A 246 6.69 -15.96 12.65
C LEU A 246 5.31 -16.57 12.93
N TYR A 247 4.30 -15.75 12.83
CA TYR A 247 2.90 -16.12 12.70
C TYR A 247 2.32 -15.48 11.42
N GLU A 248 1.19 -16.00 10.96
CA GLU A 248 0.54 -15.51 9.74
C GLU A 248 -0.71 -14.70 10.06
N THR A 249 -0.91 -13.62 9.31
CA THR A 249 -2.17 -12.90 9.24
C THR A 249 -2.75 -13.07 7.83
N ILE A 250 -3.73 -13.97 7.71
CA ILE A 250 -4.38 -14.27 6.44
C ILE A 250 -5.45 -13.21 6.18
N PHE A 251 -5.27 -12.45 5.09
CA PHE A 251 -6.26 -11.49 4.62
C PHE A 251 -7.05 -12.07 3.45
N GLU A 252 -8.32 -12.35 3.68
CA GLU A 252 -9.21 -12.95 2.68
C GLU A 252 -10.30 -11.99 2.22
N VAL A 253 -10.65 -12.05 0.95
CA VAL A 253 -11.82 -11.41 0.36
C VAL A 253 -12.87 -12.48 0.09
N LYS A 254 -14.04 -12.37 0.75
CA LYS A 254 -15.09 -13.41 0.68
C LYS A 254 -15.72 -13.52 -0.70
N ASN A 255 -15.98 -12.38 -1.33
CA ASN A 255 -16.63 -12.31 -2.63
C ASN A 255 -15.66 -11.67 -3.63
N PRO A 256 -15.10 -12.45 -4.56
CA PRO A 256 -14.19 -11.93 -5.58
C PRO A 256 -14.95 -11.00 -6.54
N GLN A 257 -14.24 -10.04 -7.12
CA GLN A 257 -14.83 -9.13 -8.12
C GLN A 257 -15.22 -9.85 -9.41
N ASN A 258 -14.43 -10.85 -9.78
CA ASN A 258 -14.64 -11.68 -10.97
C ASN A 258 -14.30 -13.13 -10.65
N ASP A 259 -14.91 -14.06 -11.33
CA ASP A 259 -14.63 -15.49 -11.20
C ASP A 259 -14.74 -16.18 -12.55
N MET A 260 -14.13 -17.35 -12.69
CA MET A 260 -14.14 -18.14 -13.90
C MET A 260 -14.48 -19.59 -13.56
N ILE A 261 -15.21 -20.24 -14.46
CA ILE A 261 -15.55 -21.67 -14.34
C ILE A 261 -14.48 -22.51 -15.06
N ILE A 262 -13.99 -23.52 -14.40
CA ILE A 262 -12.99 -24.46 -14.92
C ILE A 262 -13.67 -25.33 -15.98
N PRO A 263 -13.16 -25.34 -17.23
CA PRO A 263 -13.72 -26.18 -18.29
C PRO A 263 -13.39 -27.68 -18.08
N SER A 264 -14.12 -28.55 -18.72
CA SER A 264 -13.78 -29.99 -18.82
C SER A 264 -12.84 -30.20 -19.99
N ASP A 265 -11.83 -31.07 -19.83
CA ASP A 265 -10.96 -31.55 -20.92
C ASP A 265 -11.39 -32.96 -21.30
N PRO A 266 -11.72 -33.25 -22.59
CA PRO A 266 -12.13 -34.58 -23.03
C PRO A 266 -11.10 -35.70 -22.76
N ASP A 267 -9.81 -35.37 -22.79
CA ASP A 267 -8.72 -36.32 -22.63
C ASP A 267 -8.25 -36.48 -21.19
N ASP A 268 -8.58 -35.49 -20.31
CA ASP A 268 -8.19 -35.44 -18.88
C ASP A 268 -6.72 -35.80 -18.61
N LEU A 269 -5.82 -35.33 -19.48
CA LEU A 269 -4.39 -35.69 -19.41
C LEU A 269 -3.70 -35.16 -18.16
N ASP A 270 -4.20 -34.08 -17.58
CA ASP A 270 -3.72 -33.47 -16.34
C ASP A 270 -4.43 -34.05 -15.10
N GLY A 271 -5.46 -34.86 -15.26
CA GLY A 271 -6.24 -35.45 -14.18
C GLY A 271 -7.10 -34.45 -13.40
N LEU A 272 -7.42 -33.28 -13.99
CA LEU A 272 -8.09 -32.19 -13.29
C LEU A 272 -9.61 -32.11 -13.54
N ASN A 273 -10.20 -33.05 -14.28
CA ASN A 273 -11.65 -33.05 -14.53
C ASN A 273 -12.52 -33.11 -13.27
N TYR A 274 -11.98 -33.53 -12.13
CA TYR A 274 -12.70 -33.47 -10.85
C TYR A 274 -12.98 -32.02 -10.40
N LEU A 275 -12.30 -31.02 -10.99
CA LEU A 275 -12.53 -29.59 -10.79
C LEU A 275 -13.47 -28.98 -11.84
N ALA A 276 -13.75 -29.70 -12.92
CA ALA A 276 -14.61 -29.18 -13.99
C ALA A 276 -15.98 -28.73 -13.44
N GLY A 277 -16.43 -27.55 -13.88
CA GLY A 277 -17.67 -26.94 -13.40
C GLY A 277 -17.58 -26.23 -12.05
N LYS A 278 -16.45 -26.32 -11.36
CA LYS A 278 -16.15 -25.50 -10.17
C LYS A 278 -15.54 -24.17 -10.60
N SER A 279 -15.65 -23.17 -9.75
CA SER A 279 -15.01 -21.88 -10.01
C SER A 279 -13.53 -21.87 -9.57
N VAL A 280 -12.74 -20.97 -10.16
CA VAL A 280 -11.33 -20.76 -9.77
C VAL A 280 -11.25 -20.23 -8.34
N ASP A 281 -12.15 -19.31 -7.94
CA ASP A 281 -12.24 -18.81 -6.57
C ASP A 281 -12.51 -19.94 -5.56
N TYR A 282 -13.37 -20.91 -5.92
CA TYR A 282 -13.57 -22.08 -5.07
C TYR A 282 -12.26 -22.83 -4.80
N VAL A 283 -11.44 -23.06 -5.84
CA VAL A 283 -10.15 -23.74 -5.70
C VAL A 283 -9.19 -22.91 -4.85
N ASN A 284 -9.12 -21.59 -5.09
CA ASN A 284 -8.29 -20.68 -4.32
C ASN A 284 -8.61 -20.71 -2.82
N LYS A 285 -9.90 -20.68 -2.47
CA LYS A 285 -10.35 -20.79 -1.06
C LYS A 285 -10.03 -22.15 -0.44
N ARG A 286 -10.19 -23.26 -1.19
CA ARG A 286 -9.79 -24.59 -0.68
C ARG A 286 -8.29 -24.70 -0.48
N ALA A 287 -7.48 -24.08 -1.37
CA ALA A 287 -6.03 -24.00 -1.19
C ALA A 287 -5.67 -23.22 0.09
N CYS A 288 -6.34 -22.09 0.32
CA CYS A 288 -6.16 -21.30 1.56
C CYS A 288 -6.49 -22.13 2.80
N GLU A 289 -7.66 -22.77 2.85
CA GLU A 289 -8.07 -23.60 3.98
C GLU A 289 -7.11 -24.78 4.25
N GLY A 290 -6.68 -25.46 3.18
CA GLY A 290 -5.72 -26.55 3.30
C GLY A 290 -4.35 -26.09 3.81
N THR A 291 -3.90 -24.89 3.40
CA THR A 291 -2.66 -24.30 3.89
C THR A 291 -2.76 -23.91 5.36
N ILE A 292 -3.85 -23.25 5.75
CA ILE A 292 -4.11 -22.90 7.17
C ILE A 292 -4.10 -24.17 8.03
N ASP A 293 -4.80 -25.22 7.61
CA ASP A 293 -4.83 -26.50 8.33
C ASP A 293 -3.43 -27.08 8.52
N ALA A 294 -2.62 -27.12 7.46
CA ALA A 294 -1.25 -27.62 7.51
C ALA A 294 -0.35 -26.79 8.42
N HIS A 295 -0.37 -25.46 8.26
CA HIS A 295 0.50 -24.56 9.02
C HIS A 295 0.13 -24.56 10.51
N VAL A 296 -1.17 -24.53 10.85
CA VAL A 296 -1.63 -24.49 12.25
C VAL A 296 -1.48 -25.86 12.91
N ASN A 297 -2.07 -26.93 12.33
CA ASN A 297 -2.22 -28.21 13.00
C ASN A 297 -0.95 -29.09 12.92
N THR A 298 -0.17 -28.96 11.87
CA THR A 298 1.09 -29.71 11.70
C THR A 298 2.32 -28.84 11.91
N GLY A 299 2.30 -27.61 11.35
CA GLY A 299 3.42 -26.68 11.44
C GLY A 299 3.53 -25.96 12.79
N ASN A 300 2.49 -25.92 13.61
CA ASN A 300 2.40 -25.14 14.84
C ASN A 300 2.71 -23.63 14.62
N VAL A 301 2.22 -23.08 13.49
CA VAL A 301 2.32 -21.67 13.15
C VAL A 301 0.97 -21.00 13.46
N PRO A 302 0.91 -20.04 14.39
CA PRO A 302 -0.34 -19.34 14.67
C PRO A 302 -0.84 -18.57 13.45
N ASN A 303 -2.15 -18.60 13.24
CA ASN A 303 -2.81 -17.84 12.16
C ASN A 303 -3.88 -16.93 12.74
N ILE A 304 -3.90 -15.67 12.26
CA ILE A 304 -4.99 -14.73 12.45
C ILE A 304 -5.69 -14.58 11.10
N ILE A 305 -7.00 -14.72 11.06
CA ILE A 305 -7.78 -14.58 9.83
C ILE A 305 -8.56 -13.27 9.88
N ILE A 306 -8.35 -12.41 8.90
CA ILE A 306 -9.06 -11.15 8.71
C ILE A 306 -9.83 -11.26 7.39
N SER A 307 -11.16 -11.22 7.48
CA SER A 307 -12.04 -11.36 6.33
C SER A 307 -12.68 -10.02 5.95
N LEU A 308 -12.58 -9.66 4.69
CA LEU A 308 -13.32 -8.55 4.09
C LEU A 308 -14.43 -9.13 3.18
N ASP A 309 -15.60 -8.51 3.17
CA ASP A 309 -16.70 -8.99 2.33
C ASP A 309 -16.40 -8.82 0.84
N LYS A 310 -16.02 -7.61 0.43
CA LYS A 310 -15.64 -7.25 -0.94
C LYS A 310 -14.48 -6.24 -0.95
N MET A 311 -13.65 -6.33 -1.97
CA MET A 311 -12.59 -5.36 -2.25
C MET A 311 -13.09 -4.35 -3.30
N ASP A 312 -14.00 -3.48 -2.90
CA ASP A 312 -14.44 -2.30 -3.65
C ASP A 312 -14.02 -1.02 -2.93
N ALA A 313 -14.41 0.14 -3.41
CA ALA A 313 -14.06 1.42 -2.81
C ALA A 313 -14.47 1.50 -1.33
N TYR A 314 -15.69 1.07 -1.00
CA TYR A 314 -16.18 1.03 0.38
C TYR A 314 -15.35 0.08 1.26
N GLY A 315 -15.15 -1.16 0.78
CA GLY A 315 -14.38 -2.17 1.50
C GLY A 315 -12.93 -1.76 1.73
N PHE A 316 -12.30 -1.12 0.74
CA PHE A 316 -10.94 -0.60 0.87
C PHE A 316 -10.87 0.50 1.94
N GLY A 317 -11.75 1.48 1.91
CA GLY A 317 -11.78 2.53 2.93
C GLY A 317 -12.01 1.98 4.35
N TYR A 318 -12.91 1.00 4.49
CA TYR A 318 -13.17 0.30 5.75
C TYR A 318 -11.91 -0.43 6.26
N MET A 319 -11.24 -1.17 5.39
CA MET A 319 -10.00 -1.90 5.68
C MET A 319 -8.87 -0.95 6.13
N VAL A 320 -8.69 0.17 5.44
CA VAL A 320 -7.65 1.15 5.78
C VAL A 320 -7.84 1.65 7.21
N TYR A 321 -9.05 2.09 7.55
CA TYR A 321 -9.32 2.58 8.91
C TYR A 321 -9.12 1.49 9.97
N PHE A 322 -9.55 0.26 9.69
CA PHE A 322 -9.31 -0.89 10.57
C PHE A 322 -7.82 -1.09 10.87
N PHE A 323 -6.96 -1.12 9.84
CA PHE A 323 -5.53 -1.34 10.02
C PHE A 323 -4.83 -0.15 10.69
N GLU A 324 -5.20 1.08 10.36
CA GLU A 324 -4.64 2.27 11.01
C GLU A 324 -4.97 2.31 12.50
N MET A 325 -6.21 2.00 12.88
CA MET A 325 -6.65 1.92 14.27
C MET A 325 -5.94 0.78 15.01
N SER A 326 -5.91 -0.41 14.44
CA SER A 326 -5.27 -1.58 15.07
C SER A 326 -3.76 -1.40 15.19
N CYS A 327 -3.12 -0.75 14.23
CA CYS A 327 -1.70 -0.39 14.29
C CYS A 327 -1.44 0.56 15.47
N ALA A 328 -2.19 1.64 15.57
CA ALA A 328 -2.03 2.59 16.67
C ALA A 328 -2.18 1.90 18.03
N MET A 329 -3.19 1.03 18.19
CA MET A 329 -3.40 0.26 19.42
C MET A 329 -2.25 -0.71 19.72
N SER A 330 -1.80 -1.47 18.72
CA SER A 330 -0.64 -2.39 18.86
C SER A 330 0.61 -1.64 19.35
N VAL A 331 0.87 -0.46 18.78
CA VAL A 331 2.03 0.37 19.12
C VAL A 331 1.93 0.98 20.51
N TYR A 332 0.73 1.39 20.93
CA TYR A 332 0.54 1.87 22.30
C TYR A 332 0.80 0.77 23.34
N PHE A 333 0.47 -0.49 23.06
CA PHE A 333 0.84 -1.62 23.93
C PHE A 333 2.36 -1.84 24.03
N LEU A 334 3.12 -1.47 23.01
CA LEU A 334 4.60 -1.47 23.06
C LEU A 334 5.15 -0.29 23.87
N GLY A 335 4.35 0.72 24.17
CA GLY A 335 4.74 1.91 24.89
C GLY A 335 5.62 2.85 24.07
N VAL A 336 5.44 2.89 22.73
CA VAL A 336 6.14 3.81 21.82
C VAL A 336 5.14 4.69 21.06
N ASN A 337 5.61 5.76 20.44
CA ASN A 337 4.73 6.66 19.68
C ASN A 337 4.45 6.07 18.27
N PRO A 338 3.19 5.81 17.90
CA PRO A 338 2.84 5.26 16.59
C PRO A 338 3.06 6.22 15.40
N PHE A 339 3.16 7.53 15.63
CA PHE A 339 3.06 8.54 14.58
C PHE A 339 4.38 9.17 14.13
N ASN A 340 5.49 8.89 14.81
CA ASN A 340 6.82 9.36 14.44
C ASN A 340 7.69 8.24 13.85
N GLN A 341 8.85 8.59 13.24
CA GLN A 341 9.82 7.66 12.65
C GLN A 341 11.26 8.20 12.78
N PRO A 342 11.82 8.32 14.00
CA PRO A 342 13.14 8.96 14.19
C PRO A 342 14.30 8.18 13.54
N GLY A 343 14.18 6.86 13.37
CA GLY A 343 15.26 6.01 12.86
C GLY A 343 15.67 6.29 11.41
N VAL A 344 14.77 6.82 10.57
CA VAL A 344 15.05 7.09 9.16
C VAL A 344 15.94 8.33 8.94
N GLU A 345 16.13 9.16 9.94
CA GLU A 345 16.93 10.39 9.81
C GLU A 345 18.44 10.12 9.69
N VAL A 346 18.92 8.99 10.23
CA VAL A 346 20.35 8.65 10.22
C VAL A 346 20.84 8.38 8.81
N TYR A 347 20.17 7.50 8.04
CA TYR A 347 20.60 7.19 6.67
C TYR A 347 20.48 8.42 5.75
N LYS A 348 19.46 9.26 5.92
CA LYS A 348 19.31 10.51 5.16
C LYS A 348 20.50 11.46 5.37
N LYS A 349 20.91 11.66 6.63
CA LYS A 349 22.07 12.49 6.94
C LYS A 349 23.36 11.93 6.29
N ASN A 350 23.56 10.61 6.38
CA ASN A 350 24.71 9.96 5.76
C ASN A 350 24.70 10.13 4.23
N MET A 351 23.54 9.92 3.59
CA MET A 351 23.36 10.16 2.16
C MET A 351 23.67 11.62 1.77
N PHE A 352 23.14 12.59 2.51
CA PHE A 352 23.39 14.02 2.23
C PHE A 352 24.86 14.38 2.34
N LYS A 353 25.56 13.82 3.33
CA LYS A 353 27.03 14.00 3.47
C LYS A 353 27.78 13.44 2.26
N LEU A 354 27.43 12.21 1.82
CA LEU A 354 28.06 11.57 0.66
C LEU A 354 27.77 12.30 -0.65
N LEU A 355 26.61 12.92 -0.78
CA LEU A 355 26.21 13.73 -1.93
C LEU A 355 26.80 15.14 -1.90
N GLY A 356 27.51 15.54 -0.86
CA GLY A 356 28.05 16.88 -0.71
C GLY A 356 26.99 17.96 -0.52
N LYS A 357 25.87 17.64 0.10
CA LYS A 357 24.80 18.61 0.34
C LYS A 357 25.31 19.71 1.28
N PRO A 358 25.17 21.03 0.92
CA PRO A 358 25.57 22.12 1.79
C PRO A 358 24.95 22.01 3.20
N GLY A 359 25.75 22.14 4.24
CA GLY A 359 25.31 22.07 5.63
C GLY A 359 25.30 20.65 6.26
N TYR A 360 25.82 19.64 5.56
CA TYR A 360 25.95 18.26 6.04
C TYR A 360 27.37 17.72 5.99
#